data_6f8d904cc94abf86693ea152bb02feac
#
_entry.id   6f8d904cc94abf86693ea152bb02feac
#
_cell.length_a   1.000
_cell.length_b   1.000
_cell.length_c   1.000
_cell.angle_alpha   90.00
_cell.angle_beta   90.00
_cell.angle_gamma   90.00
#
_symmetry.space_group_name_H-M   'P 1'
#
loop_
_entity.id
_entity.type
_entity.pdbx_description
1 polymer ?
#
loop_
_entity_poly.entity_id
_entity_poly.type
_entity_poly.pdbx_seq_one_letter_code
_entity_poly.pdbx_strand_id
1 'polypeptide(L)'
;MERHYDLVVVGTGIASGVASRCREAGWTVAVVDSRPFGGTCALRGCVPKKILVSAAEAVHAARDMDGIGVPAGALAIDWPQLMKFKRSLVDPTPERTAQSWAKIGVDRFHGRARFVAPTTLSVGDDRLVGRRVLIAAGAMPVPLKFPGAERLTTSEQFLNLDSLPRRVAFVGGGYIAFEFAHVAARAGARVTIIHRGSRPLEAFDPDLVDMLVKRTRDVGIGVELDAEVGGITVDAKGLVVRATQRGTERRFEVDMAVHSAGRVPEIDDLDLAAAGVEREKRGVRVNEFLQSVSNPLVYAGGDAAASGPPLTPKASHDAEVLTTNLLEGNRRTPNYDGIASAVFTLPPLAATGLTEDAARARNLKFRTNWQDTSGWFNTRRVGETTSGFKVLIAEDTGRILGAHLLGPHADEVINVFAVAVRLGIPAAQLKDVIFAYPTNGSDVKYML
;
A
#
# COMPACT_ATOMS: atom_id res chain seq x y z
N MET A 1 -31.74 -9.87 16.42
CA MET A 1 -31.62 -11.09 17.26
C MET A 1 -30.23 -11.13 17.90
N GLU A 2 -30.09 -11.77 19.09
CA GLU A 2 -28.78 -11.95 19.71
C GLU A 2 -28.19 -13.33 19.34
N ARG A 3 -26.92 -13.34 18.89
CA ARG A 3 -26.20 -14.54 18.45
C ARG A 3 -24.81 -14.58 19.08
N HIS A 4 -24.38 -15.76 19.49
CA HIS A 4 -23.12 -15.98 20.21
C HIS A 4 -22.10 -16.72 19.35
N TYR A 5 -20.85 -16.25 19.42
CA TYR A 5 -19.72 -16.76 18.63
C TYR A 5 -18.46 -16.87 19.50
N ASP A 6 -17.59 -17.81 19.19
CA ASP A 6 -16.25 -17.84 19.76
C ASP A 6 -15.42 -16.66 19.24
N LEU A 7 -15.62 -16.26 17.97
CA LEU A 7 -14.94 -15.14 17.35
C LEU A 7 -15.88 -14.31 16.46
N VAL A 8 -15.89 -13.00 16.67
CA VAL A 8 -16.47 -12.03 15.73
C VAL A 8 -15.34 -11.22 15.09
N VAL A 9 -15.28 -11.20 13.76
CA VAL A 9 -14.27 -10.46 12.98
C VAL A 9 -14.93 -9.27 12.30
N VAL A 10 -14.43 -8.06 12.55
CA VAL A 10 -14.88 -6.82 11.93
C VAL A 10 -13.96 -6.46 10.77
N GLY A 11 -14.49 -6.46 9.56
CA GLY A 11 -13.76 -6.28 8.31
C GLY A 11 -13.41 -7.59 7.62
N THR A 12 -13.37 -7.56 6.28
CA THR A 12 -13.16 -8.74 5.43
C THR A 12 -11.93 -8.62 4.55
N GLY A 13 -10.97 -7.79 4.97
CA GLY A 13 -9.67 -7.64 4.33
C GLY A 13 -8.71 -8.79 4.66
N ILE A 14 -7.44 -8.60 4.36
CA ILE A 14 -6.39 -9.63 4.50
C ILE A 14 -6.30 -10.21 5.92
N ALA A 15 -6.36 -9.35 6.95
CA ALA A 15 -6.26 -9.81 8.34
C ALA A 15 -7.46 -10.69 8.78
N SER A 16 -8.57 -10.69 8.03
CA SER A 16 -9.74 -11.55 8.30
C SER A 16 -9.52 -13.02 7.95
N GLY A 17 -8.40 -13.39 7.32
CA GLY A 17 -8.03 -14.79 7.08
C GLY A 17 -8.00 -15.67 8.35
N VAL A 18 -7.89 -15.03 9.51
CA VAL A 18 -8.06 -15.65 10.85
C VAL A 18 -9.41 -16.38 10.98
N ALA A 19 -10.49 -15.83 10.40
CA ALA A 19 -11.84 -16.39 10.49
C ALA A 19 -11.90 -17.85 9.98
N SER A 20 -11.32 -18.11 8.81
CA SER A 20 -11.30 -19.47 8.24
C SER A 20 -10.51 -20.43 9.12
N ARG A 21 -9.35 -20.02 9.61
CA ARG A 21 -8.48 -20.86 10.45
C ARG A 21 -9.10 -21.19 11.81
N CYS A 22 -9.74 -20.20 12.46
CA CYS A 22 -10.48 -20.44 13.69
C CYS A 22 -11.69 -21.35 13.46
N ARG A 23 -12.39 -21.20 12.32
CA ARG A 23 -13.51 -22.08 11.96
C ARG A 23 -13.05 -23.51 11.71
N GLU A 24 -11.95 -23.73 11.01
CA GLU A 24 -11.31 -25.03 10.80
C GLU A 24 -10.90 -25.70 12.11
N ALA A 25 -10.52 -24.91 13.13
CA ALA A 25 -10.22 -25.37 14.48
C ALA A 25 -11.50 -25.64 15.34
N GLY A 26 -12.69 -25.57 14.73
CA GLY A 26 -13.96 -25.92 15.38
C GLY A 26 -14.69 -24.75 16.06
N TRP A 27 -14.18 -23.51 15.98
CA TRP A 27 -14.83 -22.34 16.57
C TRP A 27 -16.08 -21.95 15.78
N THR A 28 -17.07 -21.37 16.47
CA THR A 28 -18.16 -20.62 15.85
C THR A 28 -17.67 -19.23 15.50
N VAL A 29 -17.78 -18.82 14.21
CA VAL A 29 -17.18 -17.59 13.71
C VAL A 29 -18.19 -16.76 12.92
N ALA A 30 -18.26 -15.47 13.20
CA ALA A 30 -18.95 -14.47 12.38
C ALA A 30 -17.97 -13.47 11.78
N VAL A 31 -18.21 -13.06 10.54
CA VAL A 31 -17.52 -11.93 9.90
C VAL A 31 -18.53 -10.83 9.55
N VAL A 32 -18.11 -9.57 9.74
CA VAL A 32 -18.96 -8.39 9.49
C VAL A 32 -18.22 -7.42 8.59
N ASP A 33 -18.86 -6.93 7.54
CA ASP A 33 -18.35 -5.81 6.73
C ASP A 33 -19.50 -4.95 6.22
N SER A 34 -19.30 -3.65 6.20
CA SER A 34 -20.25 -2.69 5.61
C SER A 34 -20.08 -2.54 4.10
N ARG A 35 -19.04 -3.10 3.53
CA ARG A 35 -18.69 -3.07 2.11
C ARG A 35 -18.69 -4.49 1.53
N PRO A 36 -18.61 -4.65 0.19
CA PRO A 36 -18.46 -5.96 -0.43
C PRO A 36 -17.29 -6.75 0.16
N PHE A 37 -17.50 -8.03 0.43
CA PHE A 37 -16.51 -8.91 1.05
C PHE A 37 -15.26 -9.10 0.20
N GLY A 38 -14.07 -9.06 0.82
CA GLY A 38 -12.77 -9.20 0.16
C GLY A 38 -11.77 -8.08 0.51
N GLY A 39 -12.26 -6.99 1.09
CA GLY A 39 -11.42 -5.90 1.61
C GLY A 39 -10.75 -5.04 0.54
N THR A 40 -9.91 -4.11 1.00
CA THR A 40 -9.28 -3.09 0.14
C THR A 40 -8.31 -3.69 -0.87
N CYS A 41 -7.43 -4.59 -0.46
CA CYS A 41 -6.38 -5.12 -1.33
C CYS A 41 -6.93 -5.79 -2.59
N ALA A 42 -7.91 -6.70 -2.43
CA ALA A 42 -8.47 -7.47 -3.53
C ALA A 42 -9.41 -6.65 -4.43
N LEU A 43 -10.18 -5.73 -3.86
CA LEU A 43 -11.27 -5.05 -4.56
C LEU A 43 -10.95 -3.62 -4.99
N ARG A 44 -10.16 -2.89 -4.19
CA ARG A 44 -10.04 -1.42 -4.23
C ARG A 44 -8.62 -0.90 -4.05
N GLY A 45 -7.62 -1.79 -4.14
CA GLY A 45 -6.23 -1.46 -3.85
C GLY A 45 -5.24 -2.23 -4.72
N CYS A 46 -4.45 -3.11 -4.11
CA CYS A 46 -3.29 -3.75 -4.74
C CYS A 46 -3.62 -4.50 -6.04
N VAL A 47 -4.66 -5.34 -6.02
CA VAL A 47 -5.00 -6.19 -7.18
C VAL A 47 -5.47 -5.36 -8.37
N PRO A 48 -6.56 -4.56 -8.27
CA PRO A 48 -7.00 -3.74 -9.41
C PRO A 48 -5.92 -2.75 -9.87
N LYS A 49 -5.15 -2.18 -8.94
CA LYS A 49 -4.05 -1.27 -9.28
C LYS A 49 -2.98 -1.97 -10.12
N LYS A 50 -2.52 -3.16 -9.70
CA LYS A 50 -1.44 -3.86 -10.41
C LYS A 50 -1.86 -4.28 -11.82
N ILE A 51 -3.15 -4.57 -12.06
CA ILE A 51 -3.68 -4.80 -13.42
C ILE A 51 -3.51 -3.56 -14.30
N LEU A 52 -3.81 -2.36 -13.78
CA LEU A 52 -3.62 -1.11 -14.52
C LEU A 52 -2.13 -0.82 -14.75
N VAL A 53 -1.29 -1.09 -13.75
CA VAL A 53 0.17 -0.95 -13.86
C VAL A 53 0.72 -1.85 -14.95
N SER A 54 0.25 -3.10 -15.10
CA SER A 54 0.75 -4.00 -16.16
C SER A 54 0.52 -3.46 -17.58
N ALA A 55 -0.61 -2.80 -17.82
CA ALA A 55 -0.82 -2.13 -19.11
C ALA A 55 0.11 -0.92 -19.29
N ALA A 56 0.35 -0.16 -18.21
CA ALA A 56 1.27 0.97 -18.26
C ALA A 56 2.74 0.51 -18.44
N GLU A 57 3.13 -0.63 -17.86
CA GLU A 57 4.43 -1.29 -18.04
C GLU A 57 4.67 -1.62 -19.53
N ALA A 58 3.69 -2.21 -20.22
CA ALA A 58 3.80 -2.54 -21.62
C ALA A 58 4.01 -1.30 -22.52
N VAL A 59 3.25 -0.23 -22.26
CA VAL A 59 3.40 1.04 -22.99
C VAL A 59 4.74 1.71 -22.67
N HIS A 60 5.16 1.68 -21.40
CA HIS A 60 6.44 2.23 -20.98
C HIS A 60 7.61 1.51 -21.64
N ALA A 61 7.64 0.18 -21.59
CA ALA A 61 8.70 -0.62 -22.20
C ALA A 61 8.83 -0.37 -23.70
N ALA A 62 7.71 -0.27 -24.43
CA ALA A 62 7.73 0.02 -25.84
C ALA A 62 8.26 1.45 -26.14
N ARG A 63 7.85 2.45 -25.32
CA ARG A 63 8.31 3.84 -25.50
C ARG A 63 9.80 4.00 -25.17
N ASP A 64 10.30 3.30 -24.16
CA ASP A 64 11.73 3.34 -23.80
C ASP A 64 12.60 2.65 -24.87
N MET A 65 12.03 1.71 -25.64
CA MET A 65 12.69 1.04 -26.76
C MET A 65 12.47 1.77 -28.11
N ASP A 66 11.75 2.90 -28.13
CA ASP A 66 11.52 3.66 -29.35
C ASP A 66 12.85 4.22 -29.89
N GLY A 67 13.05 4.01 -31.20
CA GLY A 67 14.31 4.37 -31.85
C GLY A 67 15.48 3.41 -31.62
N ILE A 68 15.33 2.38 -30.77
CA ILE A 68 16.36 1.37 -30.51
C ILE A 68 15.91 -0.07 -30.82
N GLY A 69 14.87 -0.21 -31.64
CA GLY A 69 14.44 -1.51 -32.18
C GLY A 69 12.95 -1.79 -32.07
N VAL A 70 12.19 -1.07 -31.25
CA VAL A 70 10.75 -1.19 -31.17
C VAL A 70 10.09 0.16 -31.44
N PRO A 71 9.52 0.38 -32.63
CA PRO A 71 8.81 1.62 -32.91
C PRO A 71 7.55 1.69 -32.05
N ALA A 72 7.48 2.64 -31.14
CA ALA A 72 6.35 2.78 -30.24
C ALA A 72 5.10 3.36 -30.93
N GLY A 73 5.28 4.13 -31.99
CA GLY A 73 4.19 4.65 -32.85
C GLY A 73 3.05 5.28 -32.07
N ALA A 74 1.81 4.90 -32.43
CA ALA A 74 0.58 5.36 -31.75
C ALA A 74 0.13 4.44 -30.60
N LEU A 75 1.06 3.75 -29.95
CA LEU A 75 0.75 2.84 -28.84
C LEU A 75 0.04 3.59 -27.70
N ALA A 76 -1.16 3.16 -27.38
CA ALA A 76 -2.00 3.74 -26.35
C ALA A 76 -2.73 2.66 -25.54
N ILE A 77 -3.10 3.00 -24.31
CA ILE A 77 -3.97 2.16 -23.50
C ILE A 77 -5.42 2.43 -23.91
N ASP A 78 -6.13 1.39 -24.36
CA ASP A 78 -7.58 1.42 -24.47
C ASP A 78 -8.19 1.28 -23.06
N TRP A 79 -8.49 2.42 -22.44
CA TRP A 79 -8.96 2.47 -21.06
C TRP A 79 -10.26 1.66 -20.85
N PRO A 80 -11.31 1.77 -21.68
CA PRO A 80 -12.52 0.95 -21.52
C PRO A 80 -12.25 -0.55 -21.59
N GLN A 81 -11.39 -1.03 -22.50
CA GLN A 81 -11.03 -2.44 -22.58
C GLN A 81 -10.22 -2.91 -21.38
N LEU A 82 -9.26 -2.10 -20.92
CA LEU A 82 -8.47 -2.38 -19.72
C LEU A 82 -9.38 -2.48 -18.49
N MET A 83 -10.35 -1.56 -18.34
CA MET A 83 -11.31 -1.59 -17.24
C MET A 83 -12.25 -2.79 -17.31
N LYS A 84 -12.67 -3.21 -18.49
CA LYS A 84 -13.43 -4.44 -18.69
C LYS A 84 -12.63 -5.67 -18.24
N PHE A 85 -11.36 -5.74 -18.63
CA PHE A 85 -10.44 -6.82 -18.19
C PHE A 85 -10.25 -6.79 -16.67
N LYS A 86 -9.96 -5.61 -16.08
CA LYS A 86 -9.83 -5.45 -14.63
C LYS A 86 -11.09 -5.97 -13.90
N ARG A 87 -12.27 -5.58 -14.36
CA ARG A 87 -13.55 -6.00 -13.77
C ARG A 87 -13.75 -7.52 -13.86
N SER A 88 -13.39 -8.17 -14.96
CA SER A 88 -13.51 -9.63 -15.09
C SER A 88 -12.72 -10.41 -14.03
N LEU A 89 -11.62 -9.83 -13.51
CA LEU A 89 -10.79 -10.44 -12.47
C LEU A 89 -11.23 -10.05 -11.05
N VAL A 90 -11.71 -8.82 -10.86
CA VAL A 90 -11.98 -8.24 -9.54
C VAL A 90 -13.43 -8.42 -9.09
N ASP A 91 -14.41 -8.15 -9.97
CA ASP A 91 -15.82 -8.10 -9.61
C ASP A 91 -16.40 -9.45 -9.09
N PRO A 92 -15.89 -10.62 -9.49
CA PRO A 92 -16.34 -11.90 -8.90
C PRO A 92 -15.86 -12.15 -7.46
N THR A 93 -14.91 -11.35 -6.95
CA THR A 93 -14.27 -11.62 -5.65
C THR A 93 -15.23 -11.59 -4.46
N PRO A 94 -16.16 -10.62 -4.32
CA PRO A 94 -17.07 -10.58 -3.18
C PRO A 94 -17.91 -11.86 -3.05
N GLU A 95 -18.47 -12.31 -4.15
CA GLU A 95 -19.29 -13.53 -4.18
C GLU A 95 -18.46 -14.78 -3.88
N ARG A 96 -17.28 -14.92 -4.50
CA ARG A 96 -16.34 -16.02 -4.21
C ARG A 96 -15.94 -16.05 -2.73
N THR A 97 -15.66 -14.89 -2.14
CA THR A 97 -15.32 -14.78 -0.72
C THR A 97 -16.50 -15.20 0.15
N ALA A 98 -17.70 -14.71 -0.14
CA ALA A 98 -18.91 -15.07 0.58
C ALA A 98 -19.20 -16.57 0.51
N GLN A 99 -19.08 -17.18 -0.68
CA GLN A 99 -19.29 -18.60 -0.89
C GLN A 99 -18.23 -19.46 -0.18
N SER A 100 -16.96 -19.05 -0.18
CA SER A 100 -15.91 -19.78 0.51
C SER A 100 -16.15 -19.85 2.02
N TRP A 101 -16.58 -18.76 2.63
CA TRP A 101 -16.94 -18.76 4.05
C TRP A 101 -18.22 -19.53 4.36
N ALA A 102 -19.25 -19.44 3.48
CA ALA A 102 -20.46 -20.24 3.62
C ALA A 102 -20.15 -21.74 3.65
N LYS A 103 -19.29 -22.18 2.72
CA LYS A 103 -18.91 -23.59 2.58
C LYS A 103 -18.28 -24.18 3.85
N ILE A 104 -17.53 -23.38 4.59
CA ILE A 104 -16.90 -23.81 5.85
C ILE A 104 -17.73 -23.47 7.09
N GLY A 105 -18.91 -22.84 6.93
CA GLY A 105 -19.82 -22.51 8.04
C GLY A 105 -19.40 -21.29 8.85
N VAL A 106 -18.78 -20.27 8.21
CA VAL A 106 -18.61 -18.93 8.80
C VAL A 106 -19.85 -18.10 8.52
N ASP A 107 -20.46 -17.55 9.56
CA ASP A 107 -21.61 -16.64 9.42
C ASP A 107 -21.16 -15.28 8.92
N ARG A 108 -21.94 -14.67 8.03
CA ARG A 108 -21.61 -13.43 7.33
C ARG A 108 -22.70 -12.39 7.55
N PHE A 109 -22.28 -11.22 8.00
CA PHE A 109 -23.16 -10.09 8.23
C PHE A 109 -22.72 -8.91 7.38
N HIS A 110 -23.68 -8.34 6.64
CA HIS A 110 -23.44 -7.14 5.86
C HIS A 110 -24.03 -5.93 6.57
N GLY A 111 -23.20 -5.01 7.00
CA GLY A 111 -23.62 -3.81 7.72
C GLY A 111 -22.49 -3.18 8.53
N ARG A 112 -22.74 -1.99 9.07
CA ARG A 112 -21.80 -1.32 9.96
C ARG A 112 -21.84 -1.96 11.33
N ALA A 113 -20.69 -2.47 11.79
CA ALA A 113 -20.51 -2.96 13.14
C ALA A 113 -20.29 -1.78 14.10
N ARG A 114 -20.91 -1.84 15.29
CA ARG A 114 -20.67 -0.88 16.36
C ARG A 114 -20.68 -1.61 17.71
N PHE A 115 -19.69 -1.37 18.55
CA PHE A 115 -19.69 -1.92 19.90
C PHE A 115 -20.81 -1.30 20.73
N VAL A 116 -21.50 -2.15 21.48
CA VAL A 116 -22.53 -1.78 22.46
C VAL A 116 -22.21 -2.30 23.87
N ALA A 117 -21.20 -3.18 23.97
CA ALA A 117 -20.64 -3.70 25.23
C ALA A 117 -19.22 -4.22 24.93
N PRO A 118 -18.42 -4.65 25.94
CA PRO A 118 -17.01 -5.04 25.76
C PRO A 118 -16.70 -6.01 24.62
N THR A 119 -17.61 -6.93 24.29
CA THR A 119 -17.46 -7.87 23.17
C THR A 119 -18.75 -8.05 22.36
N THR A 120 -19.73 -7.15 22.55
CA THR A 120 -21.00 -7.20 21.84
C THR A 120 -21.04 -6.11 20.77
N LEU A 121 -21.34 -6.51 19.55
CA LEU A 121 -21.48 -5.63 18.39
C LEU A 121 -22.93 -5.59 17.92
N SER A 122 -23.46 -4.42 17.60
CA SER A 122 -24.69 -4.27 16.82
C SER A 122 -24.34 -4.19 15.34
N VAL A 123 -25.15 -4.86 14.50
CA VAL A 123 -25.08 -4.84 13.04
C VAL A 123 -26.52 -4.78 12.52
N GLY A 124 -27.05 -3.59 12.20
CA GLY A 124 -28.47 -3.41 11.98
C GLY A 124 -29.27 -3.84 13.22
N ASP A 125 -30.22 -4.78 13.03
CA ASP A 125 -31.07 -5.32 14.10
C ASP A 125 -30.43 -6.53 14.83
N ASP A 126 -29.30 -7.02 14.37
CA ASP A 126 -28.59 -8.13 14.98
C ASP A 126 -27.64 -7.67 16.09
N ARG A 127 -27.51 -8.47 17.14
CA ARG A 127 -26.48 -8.37 18.17
C ARG A 127 -25.58 -9.59 18.09
N LEU A 128 -24.28 -9.35 17.94
CA LEU A 128 -23.27 -10.40 17.84
C LEU A 128 -22.41 -10.34 19.11
N VAL A 129 -22.48 -11.38 19.92
CA VAL A 129 -21.71 -11.52 21.15
C VAL A 129 -20.53 -12.44 20.88
N GLY A 130 -19.32 -11.90 20.91
CA GLY A 130 -18.09 -12.66 20.73
C GLY A 130 -17.45 -13.05 22.05
N ARG A 131 -17.01 -14.30 22.21
CA ARG A 131 -16.04 -14.65 23.26
C ARG A 131 -14.71 -13.89 23.03
N ARG A 132 -14.38 -13.64 21.78
CA ARG A 132 -13.28 -12.78 21.30
C ARG A 132 -13.77 -11.93 20.14
N VAL A 133 -13.17 -10.74 19.97
CA VAL A 133 -13.43 -9.88 18.81
C VAL A 133 -12.10 -9.53 18.16
N LEU A 134 -12.04 -9.63 16.82
CA LEU A 134 -10.92 -9.16 16.01
C LEU A 134 -11.34 -7.94 15.19
N ILE A 135 -10.67 -6.81 15.41
CA ILE A 135 -10.82 -5.60 14.61
C ILE A 135 -9.82 -5.67 13.44
N ALA A 136 -10.34 -5.92 12.24
CA ALA A 136 -9.61 -6.01 10.96
C ALA A 136 -10.20 -5.05 9.92
N ALA A 137 -10.73 -3.89 10.38
CA ALA A 137 -11.48 -2.93 9.58
C ALA A 137 -10.66 -2.22 8.49
N GLY A 138 -9.32 -2.32 8.56
CA GLY A 138 -8.44 -1.70 7.56
C GLY A 138 -8.33 -0.19 7.70
N ALA A 139 -8.20 0.52 6.57
CA ALA A 139 -8.02 1.96 6.53
C ALA A 139 -8.88 2.62 5.46
N MET A 140 -9.16 3.91 5.64
CA MET A 140 -9.91 4.78 4.74
C MET A 140 -9.07 6.01 4.35
N PRO A 141 -9.41 6.75 3.27
CA PRO A 141 -8.76 8.03 2.99
C PRO A 141 -8.88 8.99 4.17
N VAL A 142 -7.79 9.71 4.49
CA VAL A 142 -7.82 10.71 5.57
C VAL A 142 -8.82 11.83 5.21
N PRO A 143 -9.74 12.24 6.11
CA PRO A 143 -10.61 13.37 5.85
C PRO A 143 -9.82 14.68 5.69
N LEU A 144 -10.02 15.39 4.57
CA LEU A 144 -9.40 16.68 4.31
C LEU A 144 -10.38 17.81 4.64
N LYS A 145 -9.85 18.89 5.25
CA LYS A 145 -10.67 19.96 5.84
C LYS A 145 -10.50 21.31 5.11
N PHE A 146 -10.42 21.31 3.80
CA PHE A 146 -10.42 22.52 3.01
C PHE A 146 -11.71 22.63 2.15
N PRO A 147 -12.15 23.83 1.77
CA PRO A 147 -13.35 24.03 0.94
C PRO A 147 -13.27 23.28 -0.40
N GLY A 148 -14.27 22.45 -0.71
CA GLY A 148 -14.31 21.67 -1.93
C GLY A 148 -13.58 20.29 -1.82
N ALA A 149 -13.14 19.87 -0.64
CA ALA A 149 -12.51 18.57 -0.44
C ALA A 149 -13.43 17.39 -0.79
N GLU A 150 -14.75 17.58 -0.67
CA GLU A 150 -15.79 16.61 -1.07
C GLU A 150 -15.82 16.31 -2.58
N ARG A 151 -15.16 17.15 -3.38
CA ARG A 151 -15.04 16.98 -4.85
C ARG A 151 -13.87 16.08 -5.26
N LEU A 152 -13.06 15.67 -4.30
CA LEU A 152 -11.96 14.74 -4.57
C LEU A 152 -12.48 13.36 -4.89
N THR A 153 -12.00 12.81 -5.99
CA THR A 153 -12.16 11.41 -6.35
C THR A 153 -11.25 10.55 -5.47
N THR A 154 -11.77 9.55 -4.78
CA THR A 154 -10.95 8.63 -4.01
C THR A 154 -10.18 7.67 -4.91
N SER A 155 -9.15 7.00 -4.38
CA SER A 155 -8.43 5.94 -5.10
C SER A 155 -9.35 4.79 -5.53
N GLU A 156 -10.37 4.47 -4.73
CA GLU A 156 -11.39 3.45 -5.06
C GLU A 156 -12.23 3.86 -6.27
N GLN A 157 -12.66 5.13 -6.30
CA GLN A 157 -13.43 5.68 -7.43
C GLN A 157 -12.56 5.76 -8.70
N PHE A 158 -11.27 6.16 -8.56
CA PHE A 158 -10.34 6.18 -9.69
C PHE A 158 -10.17 4.79 -10.32
N LEU A 159 -10.05 3.74 -9.51
CA LEU A 159 -9.96 2.36 -9.97
C LEU A 159 -11.24 1.82 -10.63
N ASN A 160 -12.34 2.58 -10.63
CA ASN A 160 -13.62 2.21 -11.21
C ASN A 160 -14.09 3.13 -12.35
N LEU A 161 -13.22 4.04 -12.83
CA LEU A 161 -13.54 4.96 -13.92
C LEU A 161 -13.82 4.20 -15.23
N ASP A 162 -14.94 4.48 -15.88
CA ASP A 162 -15.26 3.97 -17.22
C ASP A 162 -14.40 4.66 -18.31
N SER A 163 -14.08 5.92 -18.10
CA SER A 163 -13.22 6.71 -18.97
C SER A 163 -12.23 7.54 -18.18
N LEU A 164 -11.01 7.66 -18.67
CA LEU A 164 -9.98 8.47 -18.04
C LEU A 164 -10.11 9.93 -18.47
N PRO A 165 -10.24 10.90 -17.54
CA PRO A 165 -10.25 12.33 -17.90
C PRO A 165 -8.91 12.80 -18.50
N ARG A 166 -8.96 13.88 -19.29
CA ARG A 166 -7.76 14.39 -19.98
C ARG A 166 -6.78 15.08 -19.04
N ARG A 167 -7.25 15.73 -17.97
CA ARG A 167 -6.42 16.49 -17.02
C ARG A 167 -6.71 15.99 -15.60
N VAL A 168 -5.72 15.42 -14.96
CA VAL A 168 -5.86 14.82 -13.63
C VAL A 168 -4.83 15.41 -12.68
N ALA A 169 -5.30 15.90 -11.51
CA ALA A 169 -4.41 16.26 -10.40
C ALA A 169 -4.51 15.24 -9.27
N PHE A 170 -3.36 14.88 -8.69
CA PHE A 170 -3.28 14.07 -7.48
C PHE A 170 -2.91 14.96 -6.29
N VAL A 171 -3.79 15.03 -5.29
CA VAL A 171 -3.58 15.81 -4.08
C VAL A 171 -2.93 14.94 -3.02
N GLY A 172 -1.64 15.14 -2.79
CA GLY A 172 -0.74 14.34 -1.95
C GLY A 172 0.39 13.71 -2.75
N GLY A 173 1.52 13.41 -2.12
CA GLY A 173 2.74 12.86 -2.74
C GLY A 173 3.10 11.47 -2.24
N GLY A 174 2.11 10.65 -1.86
CA GLY A 174 2.30 9.27 -1.46
C GLY A 174 2.30 8.29 -2.64
N TYR A 175 2.42 6.99 -2.33
CA TYR A 175 2.45 5.92 -3.34
C TYR A 175 1.20 5.92 -4.25
N ILE A 176 0.01 6.23 -3.74
CA ILE A 176 -1.23 6.32 -4.57
C ILE A 176 -1.06 7.38 -5.66
N ALA A 177 -0.51 8.56 -5.33
CA ALA A 177 -0.28 9.62 -6.30
C ALA A 177 0.67 9.17 -7.41
N PHE A 178 1.84 8.66 -7.03
CA PHE A 178 2.86 8.28 -7.99
C PHE A 178 2.45 7.11 -8.87
N GLU A 179 1.90 6.04 -8.29
CA GLU A 179 1.46 4.87 -9.07
C GLU A 179 0.36 5.24 -10.08
N PHE A 180 -0.69 5.94 -9.63
CA PHE A 180 -1.81 6.29 -10.51
C PHE A 180 -1.44 7.37 -11.50
N ALA A 181 -0.55 8.31 -11.15
CA ALA A 181 0.00 9.30 -12.07
C ALA A 181 0.75 8.64 -13.23
N HIS A 182 1.60 7.66 -12.93
CA HIS A 182 2.33 6.90 -13.95
C HIS A 182 1.40 6.10 -14.87
N VAL A 183 0.33 5.49 -14.32
CA VAL A 183 -0.70 4.80 -15.12
C VAL A 183 -1.48 5.79 -16.00
N ALA A 184 -2.00 6.86 -15.42
CA ALA A 184 -2.81 7.84 -16.12
C ALA A 184 -2.04 8.54 -17.26
N ALA A 185 -0.77 8.87 -17.02
CA ALA A 185 0.08 9.49 -18.03
C ALA A 185 0.35 8.54 -19.22
N ARG A 186 0.56 7.22 -18.98
CA ARG A 186 0.71 6.23 -20.07
C ARG A 186 -0.60 6.00 -20.81
N ALA A 187 -1.74 6.21 -20.14
CA ALA A 187 -3.06 6.20 -20.76
C ALA A 187 -3.43 7.52 -21.46
N GLY A 188 -2.51 8.50 -21.54
CA GLY A 188 -2.67 9.73 -22.31
C GLY A 188 -3.23 10.93 -21.56
N ALA A 189 -3.44 10.85 -20.25
CA ALA A 189 -3.83 12.00 -19.44
C ALA A 189 -2.66 12.97 -19.19
N ARG A 190 -2.95 14.27 -19.12
CA ARG A 190 -2.05 15.27 -18.55
C ARG A 190 -2.17 15.22 -17.04
N VAL A 191 -1.08 14.93 -16.35
CA VAL A 191 -1.08 14.62 -14.93
C VAL A 191 -0.23 15.61 -14.15
N THR A 192 -0.72 16.00 -12.97
CA THR A 192 0.05 16.81 -12.00
C THR A 192 -0.11 16.22 -10.59
N ILE A 193 0.99 15.98 -9.90
CA ILE A 193 1.04 15.63 -8.47
C ILE A 193 1.27 16.93 -7.69
N ILE A 194 0.42 17.23 -6.71
CA ILE A 194 0.50 18.43 -5.87
C ILE A 194 0.78 17.98 -4.44
N HIS A 195 1.98 18.24 -3.94
CA HIS A 195 2.41 17.79 -2.62
C HIS A 195 2.85 18.96 -1.74
N ARG A 196 2.34 18.98 -0.50
CA ARG A 196 2.59 20.06 0.47
C ARG A 196 4.04 20.12 0.99
N GLY A 197 4.72 18.96 1.04
CA GLY A 197 6.09 18.88 1.55
C GLY A 197 7.13 19.10 0.45
N SER A 198 8.36 19.29 0.87
CA SER A 198 9.52 19.43 -0.02
C SER A 198 9.95 18.10 -0.66
N ARG A 199 9.56 16.96 -0.07
CA ARG A 199 9.89 15.61 -0.56
C ARG A 199 8.66 14.70 -0.48
N PRO A 200 8.25 14.05 -1.58
CA PRO A 200 7.20 13.03 -1.57
C PRO A 200 7.77 11.68 -1.11
N LEU A 201 6.93 10.66 -0.98
CA LEU A 201 7.33 9.28 -0.66
C LEU A 201 8.25 9.19 0.57
N GLU A 202 7.94 9.92 1.64
CA GLU A 202 8.78 10.15 2.83
C GLU A 202 9.30 8.87 3.51
N ALA A 203 8.64 7.72 3.30
CA ALA A 203 9.05 6.43 3.85
C ALA A 203 10.21 5.76 3.06
N PHE A 204 10.60 6.33 1.91
CA PHE A 204 11.64 5.79 1.04
C PHE A 204 12.92 6.62 1.11
N ASP A 205 14.01 6.04 0.63
CA ASP A 205 15.31 6.69 0.61
C ASP A 205 15.28 8.00 -0.20
N PRO A 206 15.77 9.12 0.37
CA PRO A 206 15.67 10.44 -0.26
C PRO A 206 16.37 10.54 -1.61
N ASP A 207 17.56 9.96 -1.76
CA ASP A 207 18.34 10.09 -2.99
C ASP A 207 17.62 9.37 -4.15
N LEU A 208 17.07 8.20 -3.89
CA LEU A 208 16.30 7.45 -4.89
C LEU A 208 14.95 8.09 -5.19
N VAL A 209 14.32 8.73 -4.19
CA VAL A 209 13.10 9.52 -4.41
C VAL A 209 13.39 10.73 -5.30
N ASP A 210 14.50 11.42 -5.11
CA ASP A 210 14.88 12.57 -5.96
C ASP A 210 15.13 12.12 -7.41
N MET A 211 15.79 10.98 -7.62
CA MET A 211 15.96 10.38 -8.95
C MET A 211 14.59 10.02 -9.58
N LEU A 212 13.67 9.43 -8.81
CA LEU A 212 12.34 9.10 -9.27
C LEU A 212 11.52 10.35 -9.61
N VAL A 213 11.58 11.41 -8.80
CA VAL A 213 10.89 12.68 -9.05
C VAL A 213 11.40 13.31 -10.36
N LYS A 214 12.72 13.28 -10.60
CA LYS A 214 13.30 13.72 -11.86
C LYS A 214 12.74 12.90 -13.02
N ARG A 215 12.80 11.57 -12.96
CA ARG A 215 12.26 10.67 -14.01
C ARG A 215 10.76 10.90 -14.24
N THR A 216 9.99 11.10 -13.17
CA THR A 216 8.55 11.40 -13.23
C THR A 216 8.28 12.69 -14.04
N ARG A 217 9.11 13.72 -13.86
CA ARG A 217 9.04 14.96 -14.66
C ARG A 217 9.48 14.76 -16.09
N ASP A 218 10.53 13.99 -16.31
CA ASP A 218 11.08 13.69 -17.66
C ASP A 218 10.05 12.95 -18.54
N VAL A 219 9.16 12.16 -17.95
CA VAL A 219 8.04 11.50 -18.68
C VAL A 219 6.77 12.36 -18.78
N GLY A 220 6.86 13.65 -18.48
CA GLY A 220 5.78 14.63 -18.67
C GLY A 220 4.75 14.73 -17.55
N ILE A 221 5.00 14.14 -16.38
CA ILE A 221 4.15 14.29 -15.21
C ILE A 221 4.62 15.51 -14.39
N GLY A 222 3.73 16.47 -14.17
CA GLY A 222 4.01 17.61 -13.28
C GLY A 222 4.16 17.13 -11.83
N VAL A 223 5.20 17.60 -11.13
CA VAL A 223 5.37 17.35 -9.69
C VAL A 223 5.64 18.70 -9.01
N GLU A 224 4.60 19.17 -8.31
CA GLU A 224 4.61 20.44 -7.56
C GLU A 224 4.85 20.14 -6.08
N LEU A 225 6.03 20.47 -5.62
CA LEU A 225 6.44 20.32 -4.21
C LEU A 225 6.29 21.67 -3.48
N ASP A 226 6.26 21.62 -2.14
CA ASP A 226 5.99 22.77 -1.29
C ASP A 226 4.65 23.46 -1.65
N ALA A 227 3.67 22.69 -2.16
CA ALA A 227 2.39 23.18 -2.67
C ALA A 227 1.24 22.63 -1.82
N GLU A 228 0.74 23.43 -0.89
CA GLU A 228 -0.36 23.08 0.00
C GLU A 228 -1.71 23.44 -0.64
N VAL A 229 -2.54 22.42 -0.88
CA VAL A 229 -3.90 22.62 -1.43
C VAL A 229 -4.79 23.25 -0.36
N GLY A 230 -5.30 24.45 -0.67
CA GLY A 230 -6.20 25.22 0.20
C GLY A 230 -7.66 25.22 -0.24
N GLY A 231 -7.99 24.68 -1.42
CA GLY A 231 -9.38 24.61 -1.89
C GLY A 231 -9.56 24.08 -3.30
N ILE A 232 -10.77 23.61 -3.59
CA ILE A 232 -11.20 23.18 -4.92
C ILE A 232 -12.51 23.90 -5.26
N THR A 233 -12.56 24.55 -6.43
CA THR A 233 -13.74 25.21 -6.96
C THR A 233 -14.10 24.64 -8.32
N VAL A 234 -15.32 24.89 -8.77
CA VAL A 234 -15.79 24.55 -10.12
C VAL A 234 -15.90 25.82 -10.94
N ASP A 235 -15.46 25.79 -12.16
CA ASP A 235 -15.71 26.83 -13.15
C ASP A 235 -16.27 26.23 -14.46
N ALA A 236 -16.39 27.06 -15.51
CA ALA A 236 -16.93 26.62 -16.80
C ALA A 236 -16.06 25.56 -17.51
N LYS A 237 -14.79 25.38 -17.10
CA LYS A 237 -13.82 24.46 -17.70
C LYS A 237 -13.57 23.19 -16.87
N GLY A 238 -14.18 23.05 -15.70
CA GLY A 238 -14.02 21.91 -14.81
C GLY A 238 -13.64 22.29 -13.39
N LEU A 239 -12.75 21.54 -12.76
CA LEU A 239 -12.25 21.79 -11.42
C LEU A 239 -11.04 22.73 -11.45
N VAL A 240 -10.96 23.63 -10.48
CA VAL A 240 -9.77 24.45 -10.20
C VAL A 240 -9.25 24.11 -8.82
N VAL A 241 -8.11 23.41 -8.75
CA VAL A 241 -7.39 23.16 -7.51
C VAL A 241 -6.51 24.37 -7.22
N ARG A 242 -6.71 25.00 -6.06
CA ARG A 242 -5.92 26.13 -5.58
C ARG A 242 -4.94 25.63 -4.53
N ALA A 243 -3.67 25.99 -4.68
CA ALA A 243 -2.61 25.67 -3.73
C ALA A 243 -1.74 26.89 -3.44
N THR A 244 -1.19 26.96 -2.25
CA THR A 244 -0.14 27.92 -1.90
C THR A 244 1.21 27.24 -2.04
N GLN A 245 2.06 27.75 -2.92
CA GLN A 245 3.41 27.23 -3.15
C GLN A 245 4.42 28.33 -2.81
N ARG A 246 5.21 28.11 -1.75
CA ARG A 246 6.21 29.08 -1.28
C ARG A 246 5.66 30.51 -1.13
N GLY A 247 4.44 30.62 -0.58
CA GLY A 247 3.74 31.89 -0.36
C GLY A 247 3.00 32.45 -1.59
N THR A 248 3.09 31.81 -2.75
CA THR A 248 2.41 32.26 -3.97
C THR A 248 1.22 31.35 -4.28
N GLU A 249 0.06 31.95 -4.62
CA GLU A 249 -1.11 31.18 -5.07
C GLU A 249 -0.85 30.56 -6.45
N ARG A 250 -1.11 29.28 -6.55
CA ARG A 250 -1.09 28.49 -7.80
C ARG A 250 -2.47 27.93 -8.09
N ARG A 251 -2.83 27.86 -9.36
CA ARG A 251 -4.12 27.35 -9.82
C ARG A 251 -3.91 26.27 -10.87
N PHE A 252 -4.57 25.14 -10.68
CA PHE A 252 -4.48 23.99 -11.58
C PHE A 252 -5.87 23.67 -12.11
N GLU A 253 -6.10 23.96 -13.40
CA GLU A 253 -7.35 23.61 -14.12
C GLU A 253 -7.30 22.15 -14.51
N VAL A 254 -8.20 21.32 -13.97
CA VAL A 254 -8.26 19.88 -14.17
C VAL A 254 -9.69 19.39 -14.38
N ASP A 255 -9.82 18.21 -14.97
CA ASP A 255 -11.12 17.56 -15.13
C ASP A 255 -11.42 16.67 -13.90
N MET A 256 -10.39 16.25 -13.18
CA MET A 256 -10.49 15.44 -11.98
C MET A 256 -9.36 15.76 -11.00
N ALA A 257 -9.70 15.78 -9.70
CA ALA A 257 -8.74 15.86 -8.62
C ALA A 257 -8.86 14.58 -7.75
N VAL A 258 -7.75 13.86 -7.56
CA VAL A 258 -7.72 12.57 -6.87
C VAL A 258 -7.11 12.72 -5.49
N HIS A 259 -7.79 12.16 -4.49
CA HIS A 259 -7.32 12.10 -3.11
C HIS A 259 -6.17 11.10 -2.97
N SER A 260 -4.98 11.58 -2.65
CA SER A 260 -3.77 10.79 -2.40
C SER A 260 -2.95 11.29 -1.19
N ALA A 261 -3.63 12.01 -0.28
CA ALA A 261 -3.02 12.66 0.90
C ALA A 261 -2.88 11.75 2.13
N GLY A 262 -3.01 10.44 1.95
CA GLY A 262 -2.84 9.44 2.99
C GLY A 262 -4.12 8.73 3.42
N ARG A 263 -3.95 7.73 4.30
CA ARG A 263 -5.02 6.89 4.82
C ARG A 263 -4.93 6.84 6.36
N VAL A 264 -6.07 6.62 6.99
CA VAL A 264 -6.19 6.45 8.45
C VAL A 264 -6.98 5.18 8.76
N PRO A 265 -6.78 4.55 9.94
CA PRO A 265 -7.56 3.39 10.34
C PRO A 265 -9.06 3.66 10.29
N GLU A 266 -9.84 2.73 9.73
CA GLU A 266 -11.31 2.85 9.61
C GLU A 266 -12.00 2.31 10.87
N ILE A 267 -11.83 3.00 12.00
CA ILE A 267 -12.28 2.57 13.33
C ILE A 267 -13.11 3.62 14.07
N ASP A 268 -13.37 4.78 13.46
CA ASP A 268 -14.03 5.91 14.14
C ASP A 268 -15.50 5.63 14.45
N ASP A 269 -16.19 4.85 13.63
CA ASP A 269 -17.60 4.51 13.77
C ASP A 269 -17.87 3.21 14.57
N LEU A 270 -16.80 2.53 15.03
CA LEU A 270 -16.92 1.29 15.80
C LEU A 270 -17.34 1.50 17.25
N ASP A 271 -17.33 2.72 17.80
CA ASP A 271 -17.56 3.04 19.21
C ASP A 271 -16.66 2.21 20.15
N LEU A 272 -15.37 2.35 19.95
CA LEU A 272 -14.34 1.62 20.73
C LEU A 272 -14.45 1.90 22.23
N ALA A 273 -14.99 3.05 22.64
CA ALA A 273 -15.20 3.43 24.04
C ALA A 273 -16.20 2.48 24.72
N ALA A 274 -17.28 2.07 24.04
CA ALA A 274 -18.26 1.12 24.55
C ALA A 274 -17.64 -0.27 24.80
N ALA A 275 -16.57 -0.60 24.08
CA ALA A 275 -15.80 -1.83 24.29
C ALA A 275 -14.66 -1.67 25.31
N GLY A 276 -14.38 -0.47 25.83
CA GLY A 276 -13.21 -0.19 26.64
C GLY A 276 -11.88 -0.37 25.88
N VAL A 277 -11.86 -0.14 24.56
CA VAL A 277 -10.70 -0.33 23.70
C VAL A 277 -10.01 1.00 23.44
N GLU A 278 -8.77 1.11 23.88
CA GLU A 278 -7.92 2.28 23.62
C GLU A 278 -7.44 2.33 22.18
N ARG A 279 -7.36 3.56 21.65
CA ARG A 279 -6.83 3.84 20.32
C ARG A 279 -5.82 4.98 20.34
N GLU A 280 -4.98 5.01 19.33
CA GLU A 280 -4.10 6.13 19.01
C GLU A 280 -4.28 6.54 17.53
N LYS A 281 -3.52 7.53 17.07
CA LYS A 281 -3.59 8.02 15.66
C LYS A 281 -3.38 6.90 14.62
N ARG A 282 -2.57 5.89 14.96
CA ARG A 282 -2.21 4.78 14.07
C ARG A 282 -3.15 3.58 14.13
N GLY A 283 -4.17 3.59 15.00
CA GLY A 283 -5.13 2.48 15.13
C GLY A 283 -5.45 2.09 16.56
N VAL A 284 -5.98 0.89 16.72
CA VAL A 284 -6.20 0.26 18.01
C VAL A 284 -4.86 0.04 18.69
N ARG A 285 -4.75 0.48 19.95
CA ARG A 285 -3.54 0.29 20.75
C ARG A 285 -3.42 -1.16 21.20
N VAL A 286 -2.38 -1.84 20.73
CA VAL A 286 -2.16 -3.28 20.97
C VAL A 286 -0.83 -3.53 21.67
N ASN A 287 -0.76 -4.66 22.40
CA ASN A 287 0.47 -5.20 22.95
C ASN A 287 1.24 -6.02 21.89
N GLU A 288 2.34 -6.65 22.30
CA GLU A 288 3.19 -7.47 21.44
C GLU A 288 2.50 -8.72 20.85
N PHE A 289 1.31 -9.08 21.32
CA PHE A 289 0.51 -10.20 20.82
C PHE A 289 -0.63 -9.76 19.89
N LEU A 290 -0.67 -8.48 19.51
CA LEU A 290 -1.77 -7.84 18.76
C LEU A 290 -3.11 -7.84 19.51
N GLN A 291 -3.07 -7.98 20.85
CA GLN A 291 -4.20 -7.88 21.75
C GLN A 291 -4.34 -6.44 22.24
N SER A 292 -5.56 -5.93 22.36
CA SER A 292 -5.81 -4.60 22.93
C SER A 292 -5.21 -4.49 24.34
N VAL A 293 -4.53 -3.37 24.61
CA VAL A 293 -3.91 -3.11 25.92
C VAL A 293 -4.92 -2.86 27.04
N SER A 294 -6.17 -2.52 26.68
CA SER A 294 -7.23 -2.12 27.62
C SER A 294 -8.39 -3.10 27.70
N ASN A 295 -8.59 -3.93 26.65
CA ASN A 295 -9.60 -5.00 26.67
C ASN A 295 -8.98 -6.32 26.15
N PRO A 296 -8.66 -7.27 27.05
CA PRO A 296 -7.96 -8.52 26.67
C PRO A 296 -8.81 -9.49 25.83
N LEU A 297 -10.09 -9.19 25.60
CA LEU A 297 -10.98 -9.98 24.76
C LEU A 297 -11.00 -9.48 23.31
N VAL A 298 -10.34 -8.33 23.05
CA VAL A 298 -10.29 -7.70 21.73
C VAL A 298 -8.88 -7.75 21.19
N TYR A 299 -8.75 -8.11 19.92
CA TYR A 299 -7.51 -8.11 19.13
C TYR A 299 -7.66 -7.17 17.94
N ALA A 300 -6.55 -6.71 17.39
CA ALA A 300 -6.58 -5.94 16.14
C ALA A 300 -5.42 -6.33 15.22
N GLY A 301 -5.65 -6.27 13.91
CA GLY A 301 -4.65 -6.59 12.90
C GLY A 301 -4.82 -5.80 11.60
N GLY A 302 -3.81 -5.88 10.73
CA GLY A 302 -3.75 -5.07 9.52
C GLY A 302 -3.68 -3.57 9.84
N ASP A 303 -4.22 -2.74 8.95
CA ASP A 303 -4.14 -1.28 9.08
C ASP A 303 -4.98 -0.73 10.24
N ALA A 304 -5.86 -1.53 10.85
CA ALA A 304 -6.62 -1.15 12.03
C ALA A 304 -5.81 -1.17 13.32
N ALA A 305 -4.69 -1.91 13.37
CA ALA A 305 -3.81 -2.01 14.53
C ALA A 305 -2.68 -0.98 14.49
N ALA A 306 -2.37 -0.39 15.63
CA ALA A 306 -1.25 0.55 15.79
C ALA A 306 0.11 -0.19 15.85
N SER A 307 0.38 -1.05 14.86
CA SER A 307 1.59 -1.88 14.77
C SER A 307 2.11 -1.93 13.34
N GLY A 308 3.43 -2.00 13.15
CA GLY A 308 4.08 -2.18 11.85
C GLY A 308 3.67 -1.17 10.74
N PRO A 309 4.11 -1.37 9.51
CA PRO A 309 3.71 -0.53 8.37
C PRO A 309 2.34 -0.95 7.80
N PRO A 310 1.52 -0.03 7.23
CA PRO A 310 0.22 -0.34 6.66
C PRO A 310 0.37 -1.00 5.27
N LEU A 311 0.76 -2.27 5.25
CA LEU A 311 1.04 -3.05 4.04
C LEU A 311 0.32 -4.39 4.05
N THR A 312 -0.07 -4.88 2.88
CA THR A 312 -0.69 -6.20 2.71
C THR A 312 0.17 -7.35 3.28
N PRO A 313 1.49 -7.43 3.06
CA PRO A 313 2.33 -8.47 3.68
C PRO A 313 2.30 -8.44 5.21
N LYS A 314 2.27 -7.24 5.81
CA LYS A 314 2.11 -7.09 7.26
C LYS A 314 0.77 -7.63 7.74
N ALA A 315 -0.33 -7.28 7.06
CA ALA A 315 -1.66 -7.76 7.42
C ALA A 315 -1.78 -9.31 7.31
N SER A 316 -1.10 -9.93 6.33
CA SER A 316 -1.01 -11.39 6.20
C SER A 316 -0.23 -12.01 7.36
N HIS A 317 0.90 -11.40 7.73
CA HIS A 317 1.71 -11.83 8.88
C HIS A 317 0.94 -11.67 10.20
N ASP A 318 0.22 -10.56 10.37
CA ASP A 318 -0.65 -10.37 11.52
C ASP A 318 -1.71 -11.46 11.63
N ALA A 319 -2.33 -11.87 10.51
CA ALA A 319 -3.33 -12.94 10.51
C ALA A 319 -2.76 -14.28 11.01
N GLU A 320 -1.51 -14.59 10.68
CA GLU A 320 -0.83 -15.79 11.19
C GLU A 320 -0.57 -15.70 12.69
N VAL A 321 -0.06 -14.54 13.16
CA VAL A 321 0.20 -14.30 14.59
C VAL A 321 -1.09 -14.34 15.39
N LEU A 322 -2.14 -13.65 14.91
CA LEU A 322 -3.46 -13.61 15.54
C LEU A 322 -4.10 -14.99 15.61
N THR A 323 -3.97 -15.81 14.56
CA THR A 323 -4.48 -17.19 14.56
C THR A 323 -3.86 -17.98 15.70
N THR A 324 -2.54 -17.97 15.84
CA THR A 324 -1.84 -18.64 16.94
C THR A 324 -2.31 -18.12 18.30
N ASN A 325 -2.35 -16.79 18.46
CA ASN A 325 -2.68 -16.17 19.73
C ASN A 325 -4.13 -16.37 20.16
N LEU A 326 -5.06 -16.46 19.23
CA LEU A 326 -6.46 -16.76 19.51
C LEU A 326 -6.68 -18.22 19.88
N LEU A 327 -6.06 -19.16 19.17
CA LEU A 327 -6.28 -20.59 19.35
C LEU A 327 -5.48 -21.17 20.52
N GLU A 328 -4.25 -20.71 20.75
CA GLU A 328 -3.30 -21.32 21.69
C GLU A 328 -2.97 -20.42 22.89
N GLY A 329 -3.59 -19.21 22.94
CA GLY A 329 -3.18 -18.16 23.87
C GLY A 329 -1.99 -17.37 23.37
N ASN A 330 -1.73 -16.20 23.97
CA ASN A 330 -0.70 -15.25 23.55
C ASN A 330 0.72 -15.87 23.60
N ARG A 331 1.19 -16.42 22.48
CA ARG A 331 2.48 -17.13 22.35
C ARG A 331 3.37 -16.59 21.25
N ARG A 332 2.80 -15.87 20.26
CA ARG A 332 3.53 -15.42 19.08
C ARG A 332 3.50 -13.90 18.97
N THR A 333 4.66 -13.30 18.79
CA THR A 333 4.79 -11.87 18.50
C THR A 333 5.07 -11.66 17.01
N PRO A 334 4.54 -10.59 16.37
CA PRO A 334 4.88 -10.29 15.00
C PRO A 334 6.33 -9.81 14.90
N ASN A 335 7.02 -10.28 13.87
CA ASN A 335 8.32 -9.75 13.49
C ASN A 335 8.20 -9.08 12.12
N TYR A 336 8.40 -7.77 12.08
CA TYR A 336 8.28 -6.94 10.87
C TYR A 336 9.62 -6.63 10.20
N ASP A 337 10.74 -7.20 10.68
CA ASP A 337 12.04 -7.03 10.05
C ASP A 337 12.03 -7.63 8.64
N GLY A 338 12.61 -6.92 7.70
CA GLY A 338 12.71 -7.35 6.31
C GLY A 338 11.40 -7.31 5.51
N ILE A 339 10.34 -6.64 6.00
CA ILE A 339 9.17 -6.42 5.14
C ILE A 339 9.59 -5.57 3.94
N ALA A 340 9.42 -6.13 2.73
CA ALA A 340 9.62 -5.39 1.50
C ALA A 340 8.39 -4.52 1.17
N SER A 341 8.66 -3.36 0.61
CA SER A 341 7.66 -2.46 0.05
C SER A 341 8.08 -1.96 -1.32
N ALA A 342 7.11 -1.76 -2.21
CA ALA A 342 7.34 -1.21 -3.54
C ALA A 342 6.29 -0.15 -3.88
N VAL A 343 6.74 0.89 -4.58
CA VAL A 343 5.90 1.85 -5.30
C VAL A 343 6.01 1.48 -6.77
N PHE A 344 4.90 1.06 -7.35
CA PHE A 344 4.84 0.57 -8.74
C PHE A 344 4.78 1.74 -9.73
N THR A 345 5.75 2.62 -9.62
CA THR A 345 6.08 3.62 -10.64
C THR A 345 6.80 2.95 -11.81
N LEU A 346 7.13 3.69 -12.83
CA LEU A 346 7.85 3.23 -14.00
C LEU A 346 9.06 4.16 -14.26
N PRO A 347 10.26 3.71 -13.79
CA PRO A 347 10.58 2.44 -13.14
C PRO A 347 10.10 2.34 -11.69
N PRO A 348 9.99 1.12 -11.10
CA PRO A 348 9.57 0.93 -9.71
C PRO A 348 10.65 1.35 -8.70
N LEU A 349 10.16 1.85 -7.53
CA LEU A 349 10.96 2.15 -6.35
C LEU A 349 10.63 1.13 -5.27
N ALA A 350 11.64 0.50 -4.66
CA ALA A 350 11.43 -0.52 -3.65
C ALA A 350 12.39 -0.37 -2.46
N ALA A 351 11.97 -0.85 -1.30
CA ALA A 351 12.75 -0.79 -0.08
C ALA A 351 12.47 -1.96 0.86
N THR A 352 13.47 -2.35 1.65
CA THR A 352 13.34 -3.26 2.77
C THR A 352 14.32 -2.89 3.88
N GLY A 353 13.96 -3.19 5.14
CA GLY A 353 14.82 -2.89 6.29
C GLY A 353 14.86 -1.39 6.65
N LEU A 354 16.00 -0.93 7.14
CA LEU A 354 16.18 0.43 7.69
C LEU A 354 16.62 1.43 6.61
N THR A 355 16.09 2.66 6.69
CA THR A 355 16.70 3.81 6.03
C THR A 355 17.95 4.27 6.79
N GLU A 356 18.81 5.10 6.17
CA GLU A 356 19.96 5.69 6.87
C GLU A 356 19.55 6.43 8.13
N ASP A 357 18.50 7.26 8.05
CA ASP A 357 18.01 8.03 9.20
C ASP A 357 17.53 7.10 10.33
N ALA A 358 16.83 6.02 9.99
CA ALA A 358 16.38 5.03 10.97
C ALA A 358 17.55 4.26 11.60
N ALA A 359 18.59 3.95 10.84
CA ALA A 359 19.80 3.29 11.35
C ALA A 359 20.59 4.24 12.26
N ARG A 360 20.75 5.50 11.87
CA ARG A 360 21.38 6.55 12.70
C ARG A 360 20.63 6.81 13.99
N ALA A 361 19.29 6.89 13.94
CA ALA A 361 18.43 7.07 15.12
C ALA A 361 18.55 5.91 16.12
N ARG A 362 18.94 4.71 15.66
CA ARG A 362 19.22 3.54 16.49
C ARG A 362 20.68 3.44 16.93
N ASN A 363 21.50 4.44 16.63
CA ASN A 363 22.96 4.46 16.92
C ASN A 363 23.70 3.25 16.35
N LEU A 364 23.25 2.69 15.21
CA LEU A 364 23.93 1.59 14.55
C LEU A 364 25.17 2.10 13.81
N LYS A 365 26.26 1.31 13.86
CA LYS A 365 27.44 1.53 13.02
C LYS A 365 27.27 0.78 11.71
N PHE A 366 27.31 1.50 10.59
CA PHE A 366 27.10 0.92 9.28
C PHE A 366 27.87 1.68 8.20
N ARG A 367 28.20 0.97 7.14
CA ARG A 367 28.63 1.54 5.87
C ARG A 367 27.48 1.56 4.89
N THR A 368 27.45 2.55 4.02
CA THR A 368 26.49 2.70 2.94
C THR A 368 27.19 2.44 1.61
N ASN A 369 26.60 1.55 0.81
CA ASN A 369 26.93 1.42 -0.60
C ASN A 369 25.81 2.03 -1.43
N TRP A 370 26.10 3.13 -2.13
CA TRP A 370 25.16 3.86 -2.99
C TRP A 370 25.78 4.09 -4.37
N GLN A 371 24.96 3.90 -5.40
CA GLN A 371 25.37 4.16 -6.77
C GLN A 371 24.18 4.47 -7.67
N ASP A 372 24.34 5.46 -8.56
CA ASP A 372 23.54 5.61 -9.76
C ASP A 372 23.94 4.52 -10.76
N THR A 373 22.98 3.65 -11.12
CA THR A 373 23.18 2.51 -12.01
C THR A 373 22.50 2.69 -13.36
N SER A 374 22.14 3.92 -13.73
CA SER A 374 21.54 4.25 -15.02
C SER A 374 22.40 3.81 -16.21
N GLY A 375 23.73 3.75 -16.02
CA GLY A 375 24.69 3.25 -17.00
C GLY A 375 24.86 1.74 -17.06
N TRP A 376 24.26 0.96 -16.16
CA TRP A 376 24.44 -0.49 -16.12
C TRP A 376 23.73 -1.20 -17.29
N PHE A 377 24.27 -2.35 -17.68
CA PHE A 377 23.76 -3.13 -18.80
C PHE A 377 22.26 -3.45 -18.68
N ASN A 378 21.82 -3.93 -17.50
CA ASN A 378 20.44 -4.34 -17.28
C ASN A 378 19.45 -3.17 -17.32
N THR A 379 19.86 -1.94 -17.03
CA THR A 379 19.08 -0.72 -17.19
C THR A 379 19.03 -0.30 -18.65
N ARG A 380 20.20 -0.20 -19.31
CA ARG A 380 20.33 0.31 -20.69
C ARG A 380 19.70 -0.62 -21.73
N ARG A 381 19.78 -1.95 -21.54
CA ARG A 381 19.24 -2.91 -22.52
C ARG A 381 17.73 -2.83 -22.72
N VAL A 382 17.01 -2.23 -21.78
CA VAL A 382 15.55 -2.00 -21.86
C VAL A 382 15.18 -0.54 -22.15
N GLY A 383 16.17 0.30 -22.49
CA GLY A 383 15.97 1.72 -22.78
C GLY A 383 15.73 2.60 -21.56
N GLU A 384 15.75 2.05 -20.33
CA GLU A 384 15.55 2.86 -19.11
C GLU A 384 16.79 3.73 -18.84
N THR A 385 16.54 4.95 -18.35
CA THR A 385 17.56 5.98 -18.10
C THR A 385 17.74 6.31 -16.63
N THR A 386 16.97 5.65 -15.75
CA THR A 386 16.96 5.96 -14.31
C THR A 386 17.00 4.67 -13.51
N SER A 387 18.11 4.46 -12.80
CA SER A 387 18.29 3.33 -11.89
C SER A 387 19.33 3.69 -10.83
N GLY A 388 19.14 3.19 -9.62
CA GLY A 388 20.06 3.38 -8.51
C GLY A 388 19.76 2.43 -7.36
N PHE A 389 20.71 2.28 -6.47
CA PHE A 389 20.53 1.52 -5.24
C PHE A 389 21.22 2.19 -4.06
N LYS A 390 20.76 1.86 -2.86
CA LYS A 390 21.44 2.13 -1.61
C LYS A 390 21.29 0.93 -0.69
N VAL A 391 22.42 0.38 -0.21
CA VAL A 391 22.46 -0.76 0.72
C VAL A 391 23.22 -0.36 1.97
N LEU A 392 22.62 -0.61 3.14
CA LEU A 392 23.22 -0.37 4.45
C LEU A 392 23.71 -1.69 5.02
N ILE A 393 24.97 -1.72 5.43
CA ILE A 393 25.63 -2.93 5.94
C ILE A 393 26.25 -2.61 7.30
N ALA A 394 25.88 -3.38 8.34
CA ALA A 394 26.42 -3.26 9.69
C ALA A 394 27.93 -3.52 9.68
N GLU A 395 28.71 -2.65 10.35
CA GLU A 395 30.19 -2.76 10.38
C GLU A 395 30.67 -3.93 11.25
N ASP A 396 29.94 -4.23 12.32
CA ASP A 396 30.31 -5.28 13.30
C ASP A 396 29.99 -6.70 12.81
N THR A 397 28.83 -6.88 12.18
CA THR A 397 28.31 -8.20 11.79
C THR A 397 28.35 -8.47 10.28
N GLY A 398 28.55 -7.44 9.47
CA GLY A 398 28.40 -7.50 8.02
C GLY A 398 26.98 -7.77 7.54
N ARG A 399 25.97 -7.77 8.43
CA ARG A 399 24.57 -8.01 8.06
C ARG A 399 23.99 -6.84 7.29
N ILE A 400 23.09 -7.14 6.36
CA ILE A 400 22.34 -6.12 5.62
C ILE A 400 21.27 -5.56 6.56
N LEU A 401 21.33 -4.25 6.82
CA LEU A 401 20.38 -3.53 7.66
C LEU A 401 19.18 -3.00 6.86
N GLY A 402 19.42 -2.65 5.60
CA GLY A 402 18.42 -2.13 4.70
C GLY A 402 18.93 -2.10 3.27
N ALA A 403 17.99 -2.14 2.33
CA ALA A 403 18.24 -2.00 0.90
C ALA A 403 17.12 -1.18 0.25
N HIS A 404 17.50 -0.31 -0.65
CA HIS A 404 16.64 0.61 -1.39
C HIS A 404 17.03 0.55 -2.84
N LEU A 405 16.06 0.34 -3.73
CA LEU A 405 16.28 0.12 -5.15
C LEU A 405 15.34 1.01 -5.96
N LEU A 406 15.84 1.59 -7.03
CA LEU A 406 15.07 2.24 -8.09
C LEU A 406 15.56 1.68 -9.42
N GLY A 407 14.66 1.28 -10.31
CA GLY A 407 15.05 0.81 -11.63
C GLY A 407 14.22 -0.39 -12.10
N PRO A 408 14.53 -0.93 -13.29
CA PRO A 408 13.84 -2.10 -13.83
C PRO A 408 13.85 -3.28 -12.87
N HIS A 409 12.66 -3.85 -12.59
CA HIS A 409 12.46 -4.99 -11.70
C HIS A 409 12.90 -4.77 -10.23
N ALA A 410 13.04 -3.53 -9.77
CA ALA A 410 13.39 -3.25 -8.37
C ALA A 410 12.36 -3.86 -7.40
N ASP A 411 11.08 -3.94 -7.78
CA ASP A 411 10.00 -4.58 -7.04
C ASP A 411 10.17 -6.10 -6.85
N GLU A 412 10.88 -6.77 -7.75
CA GLU A 412 11.22 -8.19 -7.63
C GLU A 412 12.57 -8.41 -6.94
N VAL A 413 13.60 -7.64 -7.33
CA VAL A 413 14.96 -7.78 -6.78
C VAL A 413 15.00 -7.46 -5.28
N ILE A 414 14.17 -6.55 -4.79
CA ILE A 414 14.11 -6.20 -3.37
C ILE A 414 13.78 -7.41 -2.48
N ASN A 415 13.09 -8.43 -3.01
CA ASN A 415 12.77 -9.64 -2.25
C ASN A 415 14.02 -10.44 -1.87
N VAL A 416 15.09 -10.40 -2.66
CA VAL A 416 16.39 -11.02 -2.31
C VAL A 416 16.96 -10.37 -1.04
N PHE A 417 16.93 -9.04 -1.00
CA PHE A 417 17.36 -8.28 0.18
C PHE A 417 16.43 -8.47 1.38
N ALA A 418 15.12 -8.61 1.14
CA ALA A 418 14.15 -8.89 2.21
C ALA A 418 14.43 -10.22 2.90
N VAL A 419 14.77 -11.26 2.13
CA VAL A 419 15.21 -12.56 2.67
C VAL A 419 16.51 -12.40 3.46
N ALA A 420 17.49 -11.67 2.93
CA ALA A 420 18.76 -11.44 3.59
C ALA A 420 18.60 -10.68 4.93
N VAL A 421 17.81 -9.62 4.96
CA VAL A 421 17.50 -8.86 6.18
C VAL A 421 16.76 -9.76 7.19
N ARG A 422 15.73 -10.49 6.73
CA ARG A 422 14.88 -11.33 7.59
C ARG A 422 15.66 -12.46 8.26
N LEU A 423 16.59 -13.08 7.54
CA LEU A 423 17.40 -14.18 8.02
C LEU A 423 18.75 -13.74 8.60
N GLY A 424 19.05 -12.43 8.58
CA GLY A 424 20.32 -11.89 9.08
C GLY A 424 21.54 -12.33 8.28
N ILE A 425 21.39 -12.54 6.97
CA ILE A 425 22.48 -12.99 6.08
C ILE A 425 23.51 -11.87 5.93
N PRO A 426 24.80 -12.12 6.19
CA PRO A 426 25.86 -11.15 5.93
C PRO A 426 26.00 -10.85 4.42
N ALA A 427 26.36 -9.60 4.10
CA ALA A 427 26.57 -9.15 2.72
C ALA A 427 27.59 -10.03 1.96
N ALA A 428 28.64 -10.47 2.62
CA ALA A 428 29.65 -11.36 2.03
C ALA A 428 29.05 -12.70 1.57
N GLN A 429 28.15 -13.29 2.37
CA GLN A 429 27.48 -14.55 1.99
C GLN A 429 26.52 -14.35 0.81
N LEU A 430 25.76 -13.24 0.81
CA LEU A 430 24.85 -12.94 -0.29
C LEU A 430 25.63 -12.65 -1.59
N LYS A 431 26.79 -12.02 -1.48
CA LYS A 431 27.68 -11.72 -2.62
C LYS A 431 28.26 -13.00 -3.27
N ASP A 432 28.42 -14.07 -2.49
CA ASP A 432 28.94 -15.35 -2.96
C ASP A 432 27.89 -16.22 -3.67
N VAL A 433 26.62 -15.82 -3.64
CA VAL A 433 25.54 -16.52 -4.33
C VAL A 433 25.72 -16.43 -5.85
N ILE A 434 25.55 -17.57 -6.54
CA ILE A 434 25.59 -17.63 -8.00
C ILE A 434 24.19 -17.36 -8.55
N PHE A 435 23.99 -16.14 -9.03
CA PHE A 435 22.71 -15.72 -9.65
C PHE A 435 22.67 -16.05 -11.14
N ALA A 436 21.44 -16.21 -11.66
CA ALA A 436 21.23 -16.35 -13.10
C ALA A 436 21.69 -15.08 -13.84
N TYR A 437 22.46 -15.24 -14.91
CA TYR A 437 23.03 -14.14 -15.70
C TYR A 437 22.63 -14.23 -17.17
N PRO A 438 22.32 -13.12 -17.86
CA PRO A 438 22.22 -11.74 -17.33
C PRO A 438 20.78 -11.44 -16.82
N THR A 439 20.65 -11.04 -15.55
CA THR A 439 19.39 -10.66 -14.92
C THR A 439 19.60 -9.48 -13.97
N ASN A 440 18.54 -8.73 -13.61
CA ASN A 440 18.64 -7.72 -12.56
C ASN A 440 19.03 -8.34 -11.19
N GLY A 441 18.65 -9.60 -10.94
CA GLY A 441 19.10 -10.33 -9.76
C GLY A 441 20.61 -10.59 -9.74
N SER A 442 21.29 -10.75 -10.89
CA SER A 442 22.74 -10.92 -10.96
C SER A 442 23.51 -9.67 -10.57
N ASP A 443 22.86 -8.50 -10.58
CA ASP A 443 23.47 -7.24 -10.21
C ASP A 443 23.60 -7.09 -8.67
N VAL A 444 22.85 -7.87 -7.89
CA VAL A 444 22.86 -7.84 -6.41
C VAL A 444 24.28 -7.94 -5.86
N LYS A 445 25.12 -8.78 -6.41
CA LYS A 445 26.51 -8.95 -5.94
C LYS A 445 27.36 -7.67 -6.07
N TYR A 446 27.02 -6.76 -6.98
CA TYR A 446 27.70 -5.48 -7.17
C TYR A 446 27.12 -4.37 -6.28
N MET A 447 25.99 -4.63 -5.63
CA MET A 447 25.36 -3.71 -4.69
C MET A 447 25.87 -3.91 -3.24
N LEU A 448 26.71 -4.94 -2.98
CA LEU A 448 27.17 -5.38 -1.65
C LEU A 448 28.65 -5.06 -1.37
#